data_9390a53c92ce3450141744f50cb0119d
#
_entry.id   9390a53c92ce3450141744f50cb0119d
#
_cell.length_a   1.000
_cell.length_b   1.000
_cell.length_c   1.000
_cell.angle_alpha   90.00
_cell.angle_beta   90.00
_cell.angle_gamma   90.00
#
_symmetry.space_group_name_H-M   'P 1'
#
loop_
_entity.id
_entity.type
_entity.pdbx_description
1 polymer ?
#
loop_
_entity_poly.entity_id
_entity_poly.type
_entity_poly.pdbx_seq_one_letter_code
_entity_poly.pdbx_strand_id
1 'polypeptide(L)'
;MAVPGQGFEPATGDGPQRPAGAAREAEVRTAYEGLVQIRRLVNGRAGTAVPAPWELRRMPRAVALVLEAAGLTPSAVDAEGRRTRTGYRVASREGLVEVTWVGPPGGGAAGTEQEGLTACAAALEPLGWTCLLYRGPRHRRFLEVEPPR
;
A
#
# COMPACT_ATOMS: atom_id res chain seq x y z
N MET A 1 -22.08 4.91 -6.20
CA MET A 1 -21.39 5.22 -4.95
C MET A 1 -19.97 5.67 -5.28
N ALA A 2 -19.54 6.77 -4.69
CA ALA A 2 -18.19 7.27 -4.89
C ALA A 2 -17.16 6.36 -4.22
N VAL A 3 -16.01 6.19 -4.87
CA VAL A 3 -14.87 5.48 -4.27
C VAL A 3 -14.34 6.31 -3.10
N PRO A 4 -14.07 5.70 -1.92
CA PRO A 4 -13.51 6.43 -0.80
C PRO A 4 -12.22 7.12 -1.20
N GLY A 5 -12.07 8.38 -0.83
CA GLY A 5 -10.90 9.15 -1.18
C GLY A 5 -10.82 9.49 -2.67
N GLN A 6 -11.93 9.48 -3.41
CA GLN A 6 -11.95 9.93 -4.78
C GLN A 6 -11.44 11.37 -4.81
N GLY A 7 -10.43 11.67 -5.64
CA GLY A 7 -9.72 12.94 -5.61
C GLY A 7 -8.50 12.94 -4.70
N PHE A 8 -8.40 11.99 -3.78
CA PHE A 8 -7.23 11.76 -2.96
C PHE A 8 -6.41 10.63 -3.57
N GLU A 9 -5.12 10.83 -3.72
CA GLU A 9 -4.22 9.81 -4.25
C GLU A 9 -3.34 9.25 -3.13
N PRO A 10 -3.53 7.98 -2.75
CA PRO A 10 -2.60 7.36 -1.82
C PRO A 10 -1.22 7.23 -2.45
N ALA A 11 -0.19 7.29 -1.61
CA ALA A 11 1.19 7.17 -2.08
C ALA A 11 1.48 5.72 -2.47
N THR A 12 1.88 5.50 -3.72
CA THR A 12 2.22 4.17 -4.23
C THR A 12 3.72 3.88 -4.20
N GLY A 13 4.52 4.90 -3.95
CA GLY A 13 5.98 4.79 -4.01
C GLY A 13 6.58 5.21 -5.34
N ASP A 14 5.77 5.48 -6.35
CA ASP A 14 6.22 5.92 -7.67
C ASP A 14 5.93 7.40 -7.97
N GLY A 15 5.42 8.11 -6.99
CA GLY A 15 5.16 9.54 -7.11
C GLY A 15 6.22 10.37 -6.39
N PRO A 16 6.05 11.71 -6.44
CA PRO A 16 6.95 12.60 -5.72
C PRO A 16 6.78 12.43 -4.21
N GLN A 17 7.85 12.78 -3.47
CA GLN A 17 7.76 12.80 -2.02
C GLN A 17 6.78 13.88 -1.60
N ARG A 18 5.77 13.49 -0.83
CA ARG A 18 4.75 14.43 -0.37
C ARG A 18 5.19 15.03 0.96
N PRO A 19 4.82 16.31 1.21
CA PRO A 19 5.11 16.91 2.49
C PRO A 19 4.49 16.11 3.63
N ALA A 20 5.28 15.79 4.64
CA ALA A 20 4.79 15.19 5.87
C ALA A 20 4.05 16.26 6.68
N GLY A 21 3.11 15.84 7.52
CA GLY A 21 2.47 16.72 8.46
C GLY A 21 0.99 16.44 8.66
N ALA A 22 0.37 17.27 9.49
CA ALA A 22 -1.00 17.07 9.94
C ALA A 22 -2.03 17.09 8.81
N ALA A 23 -1.81 17.92 7.79
CA ALA A 23 -2.74 18.00 6.66
C ALA A 23 -2.78 16.68 5.88
N ARG A 24 -1.61 16.11 5.58
CA ARG A 24 -1.55 14.82 4.87
C ARG A 24 -2.11 13.70 5.73
N GLU A 25 -1.77 13.67 7.00
CA GLU A 25 -2.27 12.66 7.93
C GLU A 25 -3.80 12.70 8.03
N ALA A 26 -4.38 13.89 8.04
CA ALA A 26 -5.83 14.05 8.08
C ALA A 26 -6.50 13.55 6.80
N GLU A 27 -5.90 13.83 5.63
CA GLU A 27 -6.42 13.34 4.35
C GLU A 27 -6.37 11.82 4.27
N VAL A 28 -5.27 11.22 4.70
CA VAL A 28 -5.11 9.76 4.73
C VAL A 28 -6.13 9.14 5.67
N ARG A 29 -6.30 9.69 6.85
CA ARG A 29 -7.26 9.20 7.84
C ARG A 29 -8.68 9.24 7.30
N THR A 30 -9.07 10.35 6.68
CA THR A 30 -10.40 10.49 6.09
C THR A 30 -10.64 9.46 4.99
N ALA A 31 -9.66 9.26 4.12
CA ALA A 31 -9.78 8.27 3.04
C ALA A 31 -9.88 6.85 3.61
N TYR A 32 -9.09 6.54 4.63
CA TYR A 32 -9.10 5.22 5.27
C TYR A 32 -10.42 4.96 6.00
N GLU A 33 -10.94 5.94 6.74
CA GLU A 33 -12.25 5.83 7.39
C GLU A 33 -13.35 5.57 6.37
N GLY A 34 -13.26 6.22 5.20
CA GLY A 34 -14.18 5.98 4.09
C GLY A 34 -14.11 4.55 3.58
N LEU A 35 -12.91 4.00 3.43
CA LEU A 35 -12.73 2.61 3.03
C LEU A 35 -13.40 1.66 4.03
N VAL A 36 -13.14 1.85 5.31
CA VAL A 36 -13.71 1.01 6.38
C VAL A 36 -15.23 1.12 6.40
N GLN A 37 -15.77 2.33 6.28
CA GLN A 37 -17.21 2.56 6.28
C GLN A 37 -17.91 1.86 5.11
N ILE A 38 -17.32 1.93 3.92
CA ILE A 38 -17.90 1.23 2.76
C ILE A 38 -17.90 -0.28 2.97
N ARG A 39 -16.84 -0.83 3.54
CA ARG A 39 -16.82 -2.27 3.87
C ARG A 39 -17.97 -2.65 4.78
N ARG A 40 -18.25 -1.83 5.79
CA ARG A 40 -19.37 -2.08 6.71
C ARG A 40 -20.71 -2.07 5.99
N LEU A 41 -20.86 -1.16 5.02
CA LEU A 41 -22.12 -1.00 4.31
C LEU A 41 -22.38 -2.08 3.27
N VAL A 42 -21.34 -2.60 2.61
CA VAL A 42 -21.53 -3.47 1.44
C VAL A 42 -21.18 -4.94 1.66
N ASN A 43 -20.41 -5.27 2.68
CA ASN A 43 -19.93 -6.64 2.90
C ASN A 43 -20.81 -7.51 3.80
N GLY A 44 -21.91 -7.00 4.31
CA GLY A 44 -22.78 -7.78 5.19
C GLY A 44 -22.05 -8.29 6.43
N ARG A 45 -22.15 -9.58 6.69
CA ARG A 45 -21.54 -10.20 7.89
C ARG A 45 -20.02 -10.18 7.88
N ALA A 46 -19.40 -10.21 6.70
CA ALA A 46 -17.94 -10.14 6.60
C ALA A 46 -17.41 -8.79 7.05
N GLY A 47 -18.20 -7.73 6.91
CA GLY A 47 -17.90 -6.40 7.44
C GLY A 47 -16.55 -5.88 6.96
N THR A 48 -15.70 -5.48 7.92
CA THR A 48 -14.39 -4.92 7.61
C THR A 48 -13.30 -5.97 7.43
N ALA A 49 -13.63 -7.25 7.56
CA ALA A 49 -12.64 -8.33 7.51
C ALA A 49 -12.20 -8.70 6.09
N VAL A 50 -12.92 -8.23 5.08
CA VAL A 50 -12.60 -8.50 3.68
C VAL A 50 -12.71 -7.23 2.84
N PRO A 51 -11.99 -7.17 1.70
CA PRO A 51 -12.09 -6.02 0.80
C PRO A 51 -13.49 -5.84 0.23
N ALA A 52 -13.88 -4.59 0.02
CA ALA A 52 -15.12 -4.26 -0.67
C ALA A 52 -14.93 -4.43 -2.18
N PRO A 53 -16.02 -4.55 -2.96
CA PRO A 53 -15.91 -4.73 -4.42
C PRO A 53 -15.07 -3.66 -5.13
N TRP A 54 -15.13 -2.39 -4.70
CA TRP A 54 -14.33 -1.36 -5.35
C TRP A 54 -12.83 -1.61 -5.16
N GLU A 55 -12.43 -2.15 -4.01
CA GLU A 55 -11.03 -2.44 -3.71
C GLU A 55 -10.50 -3.54 -4.64
N LEU A 56 -11.34 -4.52 -4.94
CA LEU A 56 -10.97 -5.61 -5.84
C LEU A 56 -10.81 -5.13 -7.28
N ARG A 57 -11.49 -4.07 -7.65
CA ARG A 57 -11.33 -3.45 -8.98
C ARG A 57 -10.16 -2.48 -9.05
N ARG A 58 -9.66 -2.00 -7.93
CA ARG A 58 -8.57 -1.03 -7.84
C ARG A 58 -7.60 -1.42 -6.73
N MET A 59 -7.12 -2.64 -6.79
CA MET A 59 -6.29 -3.21 -5.73
C MET A 59 -5.05 -2.41 -5.39
N PRO A 60 -4.25 -1.89 -6.34
CA PRO A 60 -3.08 -1.10 -5.98
C PRO A 60 -3.44 0.14 -5.15
N ARG A 61 -4.53 0.80 -5.50
CA ARG A 61 -5.01 1.98 -4.76
C ARG A 61 -5.44 1.60 -3.34
N ALA A 62 -6.20 0.52 -3.21
CA ALA A 62 -6.67 0.06 -1.91
C ALA A 62 -5.50 -0.35 -1.00
N VAL A 63 -4.56 -1.12 -1.54
CA VAL A 63 -3.38 -1.55 -0.79
C VAL A 63 -2.53 -0.35 -0.38
N ALA A 64 -2.26 0.57 -1.30
CA ALA A 64 -1.46 1.76 -0.99
C ALA A 64 -2.10 2.61 0.12
N LEU A 65 -3.42 2.76 0.10
CA LEU A 65 -4.12 3.51 1.14
C LEU A 65 -3.95 2.86 2.51
N VAL A 66 -4.07 1.54 2.59
CA VAL A 66 -3.88 0.82 3.85
C VAL A 66 -2.46 1.01 4.38
N LEU A 67 -1.46 0.91 3.52
CA LEU A 67 -0.06 1.06 3.93
C LEU A 67 0.23 2.46 4.42
N GLU A 68 -0.24 3.47 3.72
CA GLU A 68 -0.04 4.86 4.13
C GLU A 68 -0.79 5.16 5.44
N ALA A 69 -2.01 4.66 5.59
CA ALA A 69 -2.79 4.83 6.82
C ALA A 69 -2.14 4.15 8.03
N ALA A 70 -1.41 3.07 7.79
CA ALA A 70 -0.67 2.37 8.85
C ALA A 70 0.62 3.09 9.26
N GLY A 71 0.93 4.20 8.62
CA GLY A 71 2.12 4.98 8.97
C GLY A 71 3.41 4.49 8.31
N LEU A 72 3.30 3.59 7.33
CA LEU A 72 4.48 3.10 6.62
C LEU A 72 4.96 4.15 5.62
N THR A 73 6.28 4.22 5.46
CA THR A 73 6.90 5.20 4.58
C THR A 73 6.86 4.73 3.13
N PRO A 74 6.25 5.49 2.21
CA PRO A 74 6.33 5.17 0.79
C PRO A 74 7.69 5.59 0.23
N SER A 75 8.17 4.84 -0.76
CA SER A 75 9.28 5.31 -1.58
C SER A 75 8.80 6.52 -2.40
N ALA A 76 9.71 7.21 -3.04
CA ALA A 76 9.39 8.36 -3.87
C ALA A 76 10.41 8.49 -4.99
N VAL A 77 10.02 9.20 -6.04
CA VAL A 77 10.88 9.50 -7.18
C VAL A 77 10.87 10.99 -7.47
N ASP A 78 11.95 11.50 -8.06
CA ASP A 78 12.01 12.88 -8.52
C ASP A 78 11.44 13.01 -9.94
N ALA A 79 11.53 14.23 -10.52
CA ALA A 79 11.00 14.50 -11.85
C ALA A 79 11.69 13.67 -12.95
N GLU A 80 12.90 13.19 -12.71
CA GLU A 80 13.67 12.35 -13.63
C GLU A 80 13.45 10.84 -13.38
N GLY A 81 12.57 10.48 -12.43
CA GLY A 81 12.29 9.10 -12.11
C GLY A 81 13.31 8.43 -11.21
N ARG A 82 14.22 9.19 -10.61
CA ARG A 82 15.21 8.62 -9.68
C ARG A 82 14.62 8.50 -8.30
N ARG A 83 14.91 7.37 -7.62
CA ARG A 83 14.47 7.17 -6.26
C ARG A 83 15.11 8.20 -5.33
N THR A 84 14.29 8.82 -4.48
CA THR A 84 14.73 9.82 -3.52
C THR A 84 14.51 9.40 -2.06
N ARG A 85 13.74 8.32 -1.83
CA ARG A 85 13.36 7.91 -0.49
C ARG A 85 13.17 6.40 -0.43
N THR A 86 13.68 5.77 0.62
CA THR A 86 13.47 4.35 0.87
C THR A 86 12.09 4.11 1.48
N GLY A 87 11.38 3.13 0.94
CA GLY A 87 10.07 2.76 1.44
C GLY A 87 9.35 1.78 0.52
N TYR A 88 8.05 1.60 0.75
CA TYR A 88 7.26 0.67 -0.03
C TYR A 88 6.95 1.23 -1.43
N ARG A 89 6.80 0.32 -2.37
CA ARG A 89 6.30 0.58 -3.72
C ARG A 89 5.21 -0.43 -4.02
N VAL A 90 4.05 0.04 -4.47
CA VAL A 90 2.90 -0.79 -4.80
C VAL A 90 2.69 -0.78 -6.31
N ALA A 91 2.62 -1.95 -6.92
CA ALA A 91 2.41 -2.06 -8.36
C ALA A 91 1.49 -3.23 -8.69
N SER A 92 0.78 -3.10 -9.80
CA SER A 92 -0.02 -4.20 -10.36
C SER A 92 0.90 -5.20 -11.04
N ARG A 93 0.59 -6.49 -10.89
CA ARG A 93 1.30 -7.55 -11.60
C ARG A 93 0.37 -8.73 -11.83
N GLU A 94 0.00 -8.94 -13.09
CA GLU A 94 -0.80 -10.12 -13.50
C GLU A 94 -2.04 -10.37 -12.65
N GLY A 95 -2.80 -9.31 -12.36
CA GLY A 95 -4.03 -9.42 -11.57
C GLY A 95 -3.83 -9.44 -10.06
N LEU A 96 -2.58 -9.34 -9.61
CA LEU A 96 -2.22 -9.27 -8.21
C LEU A 96 -1.53 -7.95 -7.92
N VAL A 97 -1.22 -7.71 -6.66
CA VAL A 97 -0.44 -6.54 -6.25
C VAL A 97 0.92 -7.01 -5.75
N GLU A 98 1.97 -6.37 -6.25
CA GLU A 98 3.31 -6.60 -5.77
C GLU A 98 3.74 -5.40 -4.93
N VAL A 99 4.22 -5.68 -3.72
CA VAL A 99 4.80 -4.65 -2.86
C VAL A 99 6.30 -4.93 -2.74
N THR A 100 7.09 -3.93 -3.07
CA THR A 100 8.55 -4.00 -2.96
C THR A 100 9.04 -2.92 -2.00
N TRP A 101 10.27 -3.07 -1.54
CA TRP A 101 10.93 -2.10 -0.66
C TRP A 101 12.13 -1.56 -1.41
N VAL A 102 12.07 -0.31 -1.81
CA VAL A 102 13.05 0.28 -2.73
C VAL A 102 13.50 1.65 -2.24
N GLY A 103 14.64 2.08 -2.72
CA GLY A 103 15.18 3.39 -2.35
C GLY A 103 16.34 3.78 -3.24
N PRO A 104 16.92 4.96 -2.99
CA PRO A 104 18.05 5.43 -3.78
C PRO A 104 19.29 4.57 -3.56
N PRO A 105 20.20 4.55 -4.53
CA PRO A 105 21.49 3.84 -4.35
C PRO A 105 22.19 4.34 -3.09
N GLY A 106 22.67 3.40 -2.26
CA GLY A 106 23.30 3.73 -1.00
C GLY A 106 22.33 4.07 0.13
N GLY A 107 21.03 4.03 -0.11
CA GLY A 107 20.01 4.35 0.89
C GLY A 107 19.65 3.23 1.85
N GLY A 108 20.26 2.06 1.71
CA GLY A 108 20.07 0.96 2.66
C GLY A 108 18.78 0.16 2.49
N ALA A 109 18.08 0.29 1.35
CA ALA A 109 16.82 -0.43 1.14
C ALA A 109 16.97 -1.95 1.30
N ALA A 110 18.04 -2.53 0.79
CA ALA A 110 18.27 -3.97 0.92
C ALA A 110 18.41 -4.42 2.38
N GLY A 111 18.98 -3.58 3.22
CA GLY A 111 19.16 -3.88 4.65
C GLY A 111 17.89 -3.79 5.49
N THR A 112 16.89 -3.03 5.04
CA THR A 112 15.63 -2.86 5.76
C THR A 112 14.46 -3.53 5.06
N GLU A 113 14.70 -4.21 3.95
CA GLU A 113 13.66 -4.82 3.12
C GLU A 113 12.81 -5.84 3.86
N GLN A 114 13.42 -6.76 4.56
CA GLN A 114 12.70 -7.81 5.31
C GLN A 114 11.76 -7.19 6.33
N GLU A 115 12.27 -6.27 7.12
CA GLU A 115 11.49 -5.58 8.15
C GLU A 115 10.37 -4.76 7.53
N GLY A 116 10.67 -4.02 6.46
CA GLY A 116 9.69 -3.18 5.77
C GLY A 116 8.55 -3.99 5.18
N LEU A 117 8.85 -5.08 4.48
CA LEU A 117 7.82 -5.93 3.88
C LEU A 117 7.02 -6.70 4.93
N THR A 118 7.65 -7.11 6.02
CA THR A 118 6.94 -7.73 7.14
C THR A 118 5.93 -6.76 7.76
N ALA A 119 6.31 -5.50 7.90
CA ALA A 119 5.40 -4.46 8.41
C ALA A 119 4.25 -4.21 7.43
N CYS A 120 4.50 -4.25 6.13
CA CYS A 120 3.44 -4.13 5.13
C CYS A 120 2.42 -5.28 5.26
N ALA A 121 2.88 -6.52 5.38
CA ALA A 121 2.00 -7.67 5.56
C ALA A 121 1.19 -7.53 6.85
N ALA A 122 1.81 -7.09 7.94
CA ALA A 122 1.13 -6.91 9.21
C ALA A 122 0.02 -5.86 9.15
N ALA A 123 0.15 -4.86 8.28
CA ALA A 123 -0.89 -3.86 8.06
C ALA A 123 -2.04 -4.39 7.20
N LEU A 124 -1.75 -5.25 6.24
CA LEU A 124 -2.73 -5.73 5.25
C LEU A 124 -3.54 -6.94 5.71
N GLU A 125 -2.89 -7.89 6.38
CA GLU A 125 -3.54 -9.14 6.76
C GLU A 125 -4.77 -8.98 7.65
N PRO A 126 -4.79 -8.09 8.65
CA PRO A 126 -6.00 -7.89 9.46
C PRO A 126 -7.21 -7.38 8.65
N LEU A 127 -6.95 -6.80 7.49
CA LEU A 127 -8.00 -6.29 6.59
C LEU A 127 -8.36 -7.29 5.48
N GLY A 128 -7.97 -8.55 5.65
CA GLY A 128 -8.39 -9.64 4.79
C GLY A 128 -7.53 -9.89 3.56
N TRP A 129 -6.47 -9.13 3.35
CA TRP A 129 -5.56 -9.39 2.23
C TRP A 129 -4.64 -10.56 2.54
N THR A 130 -4.46 -11.43 1.58
CA THR A 130 -3.49 -12.54 1.69
C THR A 130 -2.14 -12.04 1.22
N CYS A 131 -1.13 -12.16 2.08
CA CYS A 131 0.22 -11.66 1.80
C CYS A 131 1.22 -12.82 1.82
N LEU A 132 1.98 -12.96 0.74
CA LEU A 132 3.01 -13.99 0.61
C LEU A 132 4.34 -13.31 0.31
N LEU A 133 5.33 -13.59 1.13
CA LEU A 133 6.67 -13.01 0.98
C LEU A 133 7.53 -13.96 0.16
N TYR A 134 8.05 -13.48 -0.96
CA TYR A 134 8.91 -14.25 -1.86
C TYR A 134 10.30 -13.64 -1.93
N ARG A 135 11.25 -14.46 -2.32
CA ARG A 135 12.59 -14.02 -2.68
C ARG A 135 12.74 -14.18 -4.19
N GLY A 136 12.92 -13.07 -4.87
CA GLY A 136 13.10 -13.03 -6.32
C GLY A 136 14.55 -13.02 -6.73
N PRO A 137 14.83 -12.66 -8.00
CA PRO A 137 16.19 -12.57 -8.54
C PRO A 137 17.07 -11.65 -7.70
N ARG A 138 18.36 -11.96 -7.62
CA ARG A 138 19.36 -11.19 -6.86
C ARG A 138 19.08 -11.12 -5.37
N HIS A 139 18.36 -12.12 -4.85
CA HIS A 139 17.97 -12.20 -3.43
C HIS A 139 17.07 -11.05 -2.98
N ARG A 140 16.48 -10.31 -3.92
CA ARG A 140 15.51 -9.27 -3.58
C ARG A 140 14.20 -9.93 -3.17
N ARG A 141 13.60 -9.38 -2.13
CA ARG A 141 12.30 -9.87 -1.64
C ARG A 141 11.17 -9.02 -2.17
N PHE A 142 10.00 -9.61 -2.32
CA PHE A 142 8.78 -8.89 -2.63
C PHE A 142 7.60 -9.56 -1.95
N LEU A 143 6.57 -8.75 -1.69
CA LEU A 143 5.33 -9.21 -1.09
C LEU A 143 4.29 -9.29 -2.20
N GLU A 144 3.68 -10.46 -2.35
CA GLU A 144 2.55 -10.62 -3.25
C GLU A 144 1.28 -10.49 -2.42
N VAL A 145 0.39 -9.59 -2.83
CA VAL A 145 -0.86 -9.30 -2.13
C VAL A 145 -2.01 -9.67 -3.03
N GLU A 146 -2.89 -10.51 -2.52
CA GLU A 146 -4.07 -10.97 -3.25
C GLU A 146 -5.31 -10.92 -2.36
N PRO A 147 -6.51 -10.91 -2.97
CA PRO A 147 -7.74 -10.97 -2.18
C PRO A 147 -7.82 -12.27 -1.39
N PRO A 148 -8.64 -12.32 -0.34
CA PRO A 148 -8.86 -13.58 0.38
C PRO A 148 -9.52 -14.60 -0.54
N ARG A 149 -9.18 -15.84 -0.35
CA ARG A 149 -9.75 -16.98 -1.12
C ARG A 149 -11.06 -17.45 -0.55
#